data_e9df754982b1d0d333d4f9e00c38476d
#
_entry.id   e9df754982b1d0d333d4f9e00c38476d
#
_cell.length_a   1.000
_cell.length_b   1.000
_cell.length_c   1.000
_cell.angle_alpha   90.00
_cell.angle_beta   90.00
_cell.angle_gamma   90.00
#
_symmetry.space_group_name_H-M   'P 1'
#
loop_
_entity.id
_entity.type
_entity.pdbx_description
1 polymer ?
#
loop_
_entity_poly.entity_id
_entity_poly.type
_entity_poly.pdbx_seq_one_letter_code
_entity_poly.pdbx_strand_id
1 'polypeptide(L)'
;MKTMTLTEARNQLLKVAEEMERSPDEVVEVTKRGKRVMTLLSADVYAAIVETLEVVEDEKAFAKLRRAMSEIEKGQGIPWSTVRKKLGLPD
;
A
#
# COMPACT_ATOMS: atom_id res chain seq x y z
N MET A 1 -2.37 6.31 11.96
CA MET A 1 -2.13 6.54 10.52
C MET A 1 -2.10 8.03 10.23
N LYS A 2 -1.09 8.49 9.54
CA LYS A 2 -1.01 9.89 9.13
C LYS A 2 -1.58 10.04 7.73
N THR A 3 -2.15 11.20 7.47
CA THR A 3 -2.65 11.56 6.14
C THR A 3 -1.94 12.84 5.69
N MET A 4 -1.47 12.86 4.46
CA MET A 4 -0.86 14.07 3.89
C MET A 4 -1.17 14.15 2.41
N THR A 5 -1.07 15.35 1.85
CA THR A 5 -1.27 15.54 0.42
C THR A 5 -0.04 15.05 -0.34
N LEU A 6 -0.21 14.83 -1.64
CA LEU A 6 0.91 14.44 -2.50
C LEU A 6 2.03 15.48 -2.47
N THR A 7 1.68 16.77 -2.47
CA THR A 7 2.67 17.85 -2.39
C THR A 7 3.43 17.81 -1.07
N GLU A 8 2.73 17.60 0.04
CA GLU A 8 3.38 17.47 1.35
C GLU A 8 4.29 16.25 1.39
N ALA A 9 3.83 15.12 0.85
CA ALA A 9 4.63 13.89 0.81
C ALA A 9 5.90 14.11 -0.01
N ARG A 10 5.80 14.77 -1.14
CA ARG A 10 6.95 15.09 -1.98
C ARG A 10 7.96 15.95 -1.22
N ASN A 11 7.46 17.00 -0.57
CA ASN A 11 8.33 17.95 0.14
C ASN A 11 8.93 17.39 1.42
N GLN A 12 8.27 16.42 2.04
CA GLN A 12 8.67 15.84 3.32
C GLN A 12 9.13 14.40 3.22
N LEU A 13 9.41 13.91 2.01
CA LEU A 13 9.70 12.49 1.81
C LEU A 13 10.88 12.00 2.66
N LEU A 14 11.96 12.78 2.73
CA LEU A 14 13.11 12.43 3.54
C LEU A 14 12.74 12.35 5.03
N LYS A 15 11.97 13.30 5.50
CA LYS A 15 11.49 13.32 6.88
C LYS A 15 10.58 12.14 7.17
N VAL A 16 9.70 11.81 6.25
CA VAL A 16 8.81 10.65 6.38
C VAL A 16 9.64 9.38 6.49
N ALA A 17 10.66 9.23 5.64
CA ALA A 17 11.55 8.07 5.69
C ALA A 17 12.27 7.96 7.03
N GLU A 18 12.75 9.08 7.56
CA GLU A 18 13.41 9.10 8.87
C GLU A 18 12.46 8.73 10.00
N GLU A 19 11.23 9.21 9.93
CA GLU A 19 10.20 8.84 10.92
C GLU A 19 9.87 7.37 10.86
N MET A 20 9.81 6.78 9.67
CA MET A 20 9.55 5.34 9.51
C MET A 20 10.71 4.48 10.00
N GLU A 21 11.95 5.00 9.93
CA GLU A 21 13.09 4.29 10.52
C GLU A 21 12.95 4.19 12.05
N ARG A 22 12.42 5.23 12.69
CA ARG A 22 12.21 5.26 14.14
C ARG A 22 10.94 4.55 14.56
N SER A 23 9.90 4.62 13.74
CA SER A 23 8.60 4.02 14.01
C SER A 23 8.12 3.26 12.79
N PRO A 24 8.62 2.02 12.58
CA PRO A 24 8.31 1.25 11.38
C PRO A 24 6.83 0.94 11.17
N ASP A 25 6.04 0.95 12.24
CA ASP A 25 4.60 0.70 12.18
C ASP A 25 3.78 1.91 11.71
N GLU A 26 4.44 3.05 11.50
CA GLU A 26 3.78 4.25 11.01
C GLU A 26 3.39 4.07 9.55
N VAL A 27 2.13 4.36 9.24
CA VAL A 27 1.60 4.28 7.88
C VAL A 27 1.16 5.68 7.45
N VAL A 28 1.56 6.10 6.26
CA VAL A 28 1.21 7.41 5.73
C VAL A 28 0.31 7.23 4.51
N GLU A 29 -0.89 7.79 4.60
CA GLU A 29 -1.83 7.81 3.50
C GLU A 29 -1.67 9.12 2.72
N VAL A 30 -1.42 9.02 1.42
CA VAL A 30 -1.17 10.18 0.56
C VAL A 30 -2.38 10.42 -0.31
N THR A 31 -2.86 11.67 -0.30
CA THR A 31 -4.03 12.08 -1.06
C THR A 31 -3.66 13.07 -2.17
N LYS A 32 -4.48 13.07 -3.19
CA LYS A 32 -4.41 14.06 -4.28
C LYS A 32 -5.83 14.51 -4.58
N ARG A 33 -6.08 15.81 -4.43
CA ARG A 33 -7.42 16.38 -4.63
C ARG A 33 -8.47 15.70 -3.75
N GLY A 34 -8.10 15.41 -2.51
CA GLY A 34 -8.98 14.79 -1.54
C GLY A 34 -9.17 13.28 -1.70
N LYS A 35 -8.52 12.67 -2.68
CA LYS A 35 -8.62 11.22 -2.91
C LYS A 35 -7.33 10.52 -2.55
N ARG A 36 -7.43 9.37 -1.93
CA ARG A 36 -6.26 8.54 -1.63
C ARG A 36 -5.67 8.00 -2.92
N VAL A 37 -4.39 8.24 -3.14
CA VAL A 37 -3.70 7.78 -4.34
C VAL A 37 -2.57 6.82 -4.04
N MET A 38 -2.02 6.85 -2.83
CA MET A 38 -0.98 5.93 -2.43
C MET A 38 -0.91 5.81 -0.91
N THR A 39 -0.27 4.74 -0.46
CA THR A 39 0.01 4.53 0.96
C THR A 39 1.51 4.23 1.09
N LEU A 40 2.18 4.93 1.99
CA LEU A 40 3.60 4.71 2.25
C LEU A 40 3.75 3.81 3.46
N LEU A 41 4.48 2.74 3.28
CA LEU A 41 4.81 1.76 4.32
C LEU A 41 6.32 1.67 4.47
N SER A 42 6.80 1.35 5.69
CA SER A 42 8.20 1.01 5.86
C SER A 42 8.49 -0.31 5.15
N ALA A 43 9.75 -0.50 4.75
CA ALA A 43 10.18 -1.76 4.14
C ALA A 43 9.96 -2.94 5.08
N ASP A 44 10.15 -2.73 6.39
CA ASP A 44 9.94 -3.77 7.40
C ASP A 44 8.48 -4.20 7.50
N VAL A 45 7.56 -3.24 7.50
CA VAL A 45 6.13 -3.54 7.54
C VAL A 45 5.70 -4.25 6.26
N TYR A 46 6.18 -3.79 5.13
CA TYR A 46 5.88 -4.45 3.85
C TYR A 46 6.37 -5.90 3.86
N ALA A 47 7.61 -6.12 4.31
CA ALA A 47 8.17 -7.47 4.41
C ALA A 47 7.35 -8.36 5.35
N ALA A 48 6.90 -7.80 6.48
CA ALA A 48 6.07 -8.54 7.44
C ALA A 48 4.73 -8.93 6.84
N ILE A 49 4.12 -8.05 6.06
CA ILE A 49 2.86 -8.34 5.38
C ILE A 49 3.04 -9.49 4.38
N VAL A 50 4.09 -9.42 3.56
CA VAL A 50 4.40 -10.46 2.58
C VAL A 50 4.65 -11.80 3.28
N GLU A 51 5.44 -11.79 4.35
CA GLU A 51 5.73 -12.99 5.13
C GLU A 51 4.45 -13.59 5.74
N THR A 52 3.57 -12.76 6.26
CA THR A 52 2.30 -13.21 6.83
C THR A 52 1.43 -13.88 5.77
N LEU A 53 1.37 -13.32 4.56
CA LEU A 53 0.63 -13.92 3.46
C LEU A 53 1.21 -15.27 3.04
N GLU A 54 2.53 -15.43 3.09
CA GLU A 54 3.18 -16.70 2.79
C GLU A 54 2.88 -17.76 3.86
N VAL A 55 2.90 -17.38 5.13
CA VAL A 55 2.64 -18.27 6.26
C VAL A 55 1.22 -18.81 6.26
N VAL A 56 0.27 -17.99 5.86
CA VAL A 56 -1.15 -18.39 5.81
C VAL A 56 -1.42 -19.40 4.69
N GLU A 57 -0.44 -19.65 3.81
CA GLU A 57 -0.53 -20.59 2.69
C GLU A 57 -1.77 -20.35 1.80
N ASP A 58 -2.27 -19.15 1.81
CA ASP A 58 -3.38 -18.82 0.94
C ASP A 58 -2.85 -18.47 -0.45
N GLU A 59 -2.49 -19.50 -1.19
CA GLU A 59 -2.00 -19.36 -2.56
C GLU A 59 -3.00 -18.59 -3.42
N LYS A 60 -4.28 -18.73 -3.13
CA LYS A 60 -5.33 -18.02 -3.86
C LYS A 60 -5.26 -16.53 -3.59
N ALA A 61 -5.13 -16.13 -2.33
CA ALA A 61 -5.00 -14.71 -1.97
C ALA A 61 -3.73 -14.12 -2.54
N PHE A 62 -2.62 -14.85 -2.46
CA PHE A 62 -1.34 -14.40 -3.00
C PHE A 62 -1.39 -14.28 -4.52
N ALA A 63 -2.02 -15.23 -5.18
CA ALA A 63 -2.20 -15.19 -6.63
C ALA A 63 -3.07 -14.00 -7.05
N LYS A 64 -4.14 -13.72 -6.30
CA LYS A 64 -5.00 -12.57 -6.54
C LYS A 64 -4.23 -11.27 -6.38
N LEU A 65 -3.40 -11.19 -5.33
CA LEU A 65 -2.58 -10.00 -5.08
C LEU A 65 -1.57 -9.78 -6.21
N ARG A 66 -0.86 -10.83 -6.62
CA ARG A 66 0.08 -10.75 -7.74
C ARG A 66 -0.60 -10.31 -9.02
N ARG A 67 -1.79 -10.85 -9.29
CA ARG A 67 -2.56 -10.50 -10.47
C ARG A 67 -2.98 -9.04 -10.45
N ALA A 68 -3.46 -8.55 -9.30
CA ALA A 68 -3.84 -7.16 -9.13
C ALA A 68 -2.65 -6.23 -9.34
N MET A 69 -1.49 -6.56 -8.77
CA MET A 69 -0.28 -5.78 -8.95
C MET A 69 0.20 -5.77 -10.40
N SER A 70 0.10 -6.92 -11.09
CA SER A 70 0.45 -7.02 -12.49
C SER A 70 -0.44 -6.15 -13.36
N GLU A 71 -1.74 -6.13 -13.08
CA GLU A 71 -2.68 -5.28 -13.80
C GLU A 71 -2.40 -3.80 -13.58
N ILE A 72 -2.02 -3.43 -12.36
CA ILE A 72 -1.61 -2.06 -12.04
C ILE A 72 -0.36 -1.67 -12.83
N GLU A 73 0.64 -2.56 -12.87
CA GLU A 73 1.87 -2.33 -13.63
C GLU A 73 1.62 -2.14 -15.12
N LYS A 74 0.61 -2.84 -15.64
CA LYS A 74 0.24 -2.72 -17.05
C LYS A 74 -0.54 -1.44 -17.35
N GLY A 75 -0.79 -0.60 -16.36
CA GLY A 75 -1.49 0.65 -16.53
C GLY A 75 -2.96 0.53 -16.85
N GLN A 76 -3.58 -0.57 -16.47
CA GLN A 76 -4.99 -0.83 -16.75
C GLN A 76 -5.95 -0.17 -15.75
N GLY A 77 -5.56 0.92 -15.13
CA GLY A 77 -6.44 1.76 -14.34
C GLY A 77 -7.60 1.05 -13.63
N ILE A 78 -7.32 0.09 -12.76
CA ILE A 78 -8.39 -0.65 -12.09
C ILE A 78 -8.94 0.18 -10.94
N PRO A 79 -10.26 0.36 -10.84
CA PRO A 79 -10.85 1.05 -9.69
C PRO A 79 -10.50 0.33 -8.40
N TRP A 80 -10.30 1.10 -7.32
CA TRP A 80 -9.98 0.54 -6.00
C TRP A 80 -11.01 -0.50 -5.56
N SER A 81 -12.29 -0.26 -5.85
CA SER A 81 -13.36 -1.21 -5.52
C SER A 81 -13.13 -2.58 -6.16
N THR A 82 -12.63 -2.60 -7.38
CA THR A 82 -12.33 -3.86 -8.09
C THR A 82 -11.11 -4.53 -7.46
N VAL A 83 -10.07 -3.77 -7.14
CA VAL A 83 -8.88 -4.29 -6.46
C VAL A 83 -9.26 -4.90 -5.13
N ARG A 84 -10.11 -4.19 -4.36
CA ARG A 84 -10.56 -4.65 -3.06
C ARG A 84 -11.30 -5.99 -3.17
N LYS A 85 -12.17 -6.14 -4.16
CA LYS A 85 -12.89 -7.39 -4.39
C LYS A 85 -11.93 -8.52 -4.76
N LYS A 86 -10.96 -8.26 -5.63
CA LYS A 86 -9.98 -9.26 -6.04
C LYS A 86 -9.13 -9.74 -4.89
N LEU A 87 -8.80 -8.86 -3.96
CA LEU A 87 -8.01 -9.19 -2.78
C LEU A 87 -8.84 -9.82 -1.67
N GLY A 88 -10.16 -9.82 -1.79
CA GLY A 88 -11.05 -10.33 -0.75
C GLY A 88 -11.08 -9.44 0.49
N LEU A 89 -10.74 -8.18 0.35
CA LEU A 89 -10.75 -7.23 1.46
C LEU A 89 -12.17 -6.72 1.73
N PRO A 90 -12.52 -6.45 3.00
CA PRO A 90 -13.82 -5.90 3.33
C PRO A 90 -13.97 -4.48 2.80
N ASP A 91 -15.21 -4.11 2.53
CA ASP A 91 -15.55 -2.75 2.09
C ASP A 91 -15.32 -1.72 3.16
#